data_4d628b7da06a433bbebb9659e1c2d69b
#
_entry.id   4d628b7da06a433bbebb9659e1c2d69b
#
_cell.length_a   1.000
_cell.length_b   1.000
_cell.length_c   1.000
_cell.angle_alpha   90.00
_cell.angle_beta   90.00
_cell.angle_gamma   90.00
#
_symmetry.space_group_name_H-M   'P 1'
#
loop_
_entity.id
_entity.type
_entity.pdbx_description
1 polymer ?
#
loop_
_entity_poly.entity_id
_entity_poly.type
_entity_poly.pdbx_seq_one_letter_code
_entity_poly.pdbx_strand_id
1 'polypeptide(L)'
;MIFTSSAPVAAPRDFVFARACEFDRLARAVEGRGAQVREAFTPEGAPRYEIQYPFRQAMWPAALELKATNPPDTIDVAIEAAAVLALAEVAFLEGEGAGSRVELKVTMSPRTMQGRLFLGSLHVVRGRVQERLDEDLAALARGAEALWRAHGA
;
A
#
# COMPACT_ATOMS: atom_id res chain seq x y z
N MET A 1 -5.76 -13.09 -8.39
CA MET A 1 -5.16 -13.45 -7.09
C MET A 1 -5.48 -12.37 -6.08
N ILE A 2 -5.96 -12.74 -4.93
CA ILE A 2 -6.39 -11.79 -3.90
C ILE A 2 -5.63 -12.05 -2.62
N PHE A 3 -5.08 -10.99 -2.03
CA PHE A 3 -4.51 -10.99 -0.69
C PHE A 3 -5.28 -10.03 0.19
N THR A 4 -5.52 -10.42 1.42
CA THR A 4 -6.14 -9.56 2.42
C THR A 4 -5.25 -9.50 3.65
N SER A 5 -5.28 -8.36 4.34
CA SER A 5 -4.57 -8.20 5.60
C SER A 5 -5.33 -7.20 6.45
N SER A 6 -5.15 -7.28 7.75
CA SER A 6 -5.74 -6.31 8.66
C SER A 6 -4.86 -6.12 9.87
N ALA A 7 -4.93 -4.94 10.48
CA ALA A 7 -4.18 -4.62 11.69
C ALA A 7 -4.99 -3.68 12.58
N PRO A 8 -4.99 -3.92 13.89
CA PRO A 8 -5.50 -2.93 14.83
C PRO A 8 -4.50 -1.79 14.96
N VAL A 9 -5.00 -0.59 15.19
CA VAL A 9 -4.17 0.60 15.36
C VAL A 9 -4.63 1.35 16.61
N ALA A 10 -3.71 1.59 17.54
CA ALA A 10 -4.01 2.32 18.77
C ALA A 10 -4.00 3.85 18.50
N ALA A 11 -4.82 4.27 17.57
CA ALA A 11 -5.02 5.66 17.18
C ALA A 11 -6.39 5.81 16.52
N PRO A 12 -7.01 7.01 16.58
CA PRO A 12 -8.32 7.23 15.97
C PRO A 12 -8.28 7.06 14.45
N ARG A 13 -9.39 6.58 13.90
CA ARG A 13 -9.54 6.35 12.46
C ARG A 13 -9.19 7.57 11.62
N ASP A 14 -9.67 8.74 11.99
CA ASP A 14 -9.44 9.97 11.24
C ASP A 14 -7.96 10.33 11.17
N PHE A 15 -7.24 10.12 12.28
CA PHE A 15 -5.81 10.36 12.32
C PHE A 15 -5.05 9.37 11.43
N VAL A 16 -5.40 8.08 11.50
CA VAL A 16 -4.77 7.04 10.69
C VAL A 16 -5.02 7.29 9.20
N PHE A 17 -6.25 7.64 8.84
CA PHE A 17 -6.60 7.99 7.47
C PHE A 17 -5.74 9.17 6.96
N ALA A 18 -5.66 10.23 7.75
CA ALA A 18 -4.89 11.41 7.38
C ALA A 18 -3.41 11.10 7.18
N ARG A 19 -2.83 10.22 8.03
CA ARG A 19 -1.44 9.78 7.88
C ARG A 19 -1.25 8.95 6.61
N ALA A 20 -2.21 8.09 6.30
CA ALA A 20 -2.16 7.28 5.08
C ALA A 20 -2.23 8.14 3.80
N CYS A 21 -2.84 9.30 3.87
CA CYS A 21 -2.91 10.24 2.74
C CYS A 21 -1.64 11.07 2.57
N GLU A 22 -0.67 10.99 3.47
CA GLU A 22 0.63 11.66 3.33
C GLU A 22 1.54 10.85 2.41
N PHE A 23 1.25 10.89 1.11
CA PHE A 23 1.96 10.08 0.11
C PHE A 23 3.45 10.40 0.02
N ASP A 24 3.84 11.65 0.29
CA ASP A 24 5.25 12.03 0.31
C ASP A 24 6.03 11.27 1.39
N ARG A 25 5.40 11.02 2.53
CA ARG A 25 6.01 10.25 3.62
C ARG A 25 6.16 8.79 3.22
N LEU A 26 5.15 8.22 2.57
CA LEU A 26 5.20 6.85 2.06
C LEU A 26 6.27 6.72 0.98
N ALA A 27 6.37 7.69 0.09
CA ALA A 27 7.40 7.71 -0.95
C ALA A 27 8.79 7.68 -0.34
N ARG A 28 9.05 8.49 0.70
CA ARG A 28 10.33 8.49 1.40
C ARG A 28 10.64 7.15 2.08
N ALA A 29 9.62 6.51 2.63
CA ALA A 29 9.79 5.19 3.25
C ALA A 29 10.20 4.14 2.21
N VAL A 30 9.60 4.18 1.02
CA VAL A 30 9.94 3.28 -0.09
C VAL A 30 11.35 3.58 -0.60
N GLU A 31 11.72 4.87 -0.72
CA GLU A 31 13.07 5.27 -1.10
C GLU A 31 14.12 4.77 -0.11
N GLY A 32 13.79 4.75 1.17
CA GLY A 32 14.65 4.21 2.21
C GLY A 32 14.95 2.72 2.06
N ARG A 33 14.14 1.99 1.26
CA ARG A 33 14.35 0.59 0.94
C ARG A 33 15.07 0.40 -0.39
N GLY A 34 15.62 1.46 -0.97
CA GLY A 34 16.40 1.41 -2.21
C GLY A 34 15.64 1.73 -3.48
N ALA A 35 14.36 2.02 -3.40
CA ALA A 35 13.58 2.42 -4.57
C ALA A 35 13.83 3.89 -4.91
N GLN A 36 13.57 4.24 -6.17
CA GLN A 36 13.55 5.62 -6.65
C GLN A 36 12.11 6.00 -6.94
N VAL A 37 11.65 7.13 -6.44
CA VAL A 37 10.28 7.58 -6.58
C VAL A 37 10.24 8.96 -7.23
N ARG A 38 9.44 9.11 -8.27
CA ARG A 38 9.20 10.39 -8.94
C ARG A 38 7.71 10.71 -8.91
N GLU A 39 7.37 11.87 -8.38
CA GLU A 39 5.99 12.34 -8.38
C GLU A 39 5.60 12.82 -9.77
N ALA A 40 4.37 12.48 -10.19
CA ALA A 40 3.79 12.90 -11.44
C ALA A 40 2.29 13.08 -11.23
N PHE A 41 1.57 13.44 -12.31
CA PHE A 41 0.12 13.57 -12.26
C PHE A 41 -0.49 12.90 -13.48
N THR A 42 -1.68 12.35 -13.31
CA THR A 42 -2.46 11.85 -14.45
C THR A 42 -2.96 13.02 -15.30
N PRO A 43 -3.43 12.78 -16.54
CA PRO A 43 -4.06 13.84 -17.35
C PRO A 43 -5.22 14.54 -16.64
N GLU A 44 -5.90 13.84 -15.72
CA GLU A 44 -7.01 14.39 -14.93
C GLU A 44 -6.53 15.11 -13.66
N GLY A 45 -5.21 15.17 -13.43
CA GLY A 45 -4.63 15.86 -12.28
C GLY A 45 -4.55 15.03 -11.00
N ALA A 46 -4.81 13.73 -11.05
CA ALA A 46 -4.69 12.86 -9.88
C ALA A 46 -3.22 12.54 -9.57
N PRO A 47 -2.85 12.35 -8.29
CA PRO A 47 -1.49 11.97 -7.93
C PRO A 47 -1.07 10.64 -8.55
N ARG A 48 0.14 10.63 -9.12
CA ARG A 48 0.76 9.44 -9.69
C ARG A 48 2.23 9.41 -9.26
N TYR A 49 2.71 8.24 -8.87
CA TYR A 49 4.11 8.04 -8.49
C TYR A 49 4.72 7.01 -9.41
N GLU A 50 5.81 7.39 -10.07
CA GLU A 50 6.60 6.47 -10.88
C GLU A 50 7.72 5.94 -10.02
N ILE A 51 7.83 4.61 -9.94
CA ILE A 51 8.71 3.92 -8.99
C ILE A 51 9.65 3.03 -9.77
N GLN A 52 10.94 3.07 -9.40
CA GLN A 52 11.94 2.09 -9.81
C GLN A 52 12.34 1.34 -8.55
N TYR A 53 12.05 0.05 -8.48
CA TYR A 53 12.36 -0.73 -7.29
C TYR A 53 13.41 -1.80 -7.60
N PRO A 54 14.32 -2.08 -6.64
CA PRO A 54 15.34 -3.11 -6.82
C PRO A 54 14.77 -4.50 -6.57
N PHE A 55 15.03 -5.40 -7.50
CA PHE A 55 14.62 -6.79 -7.35
C PHE A 55 15.53 -7.65 -8.24
N ARG A 56 16.18 -8.67 -7.64
CA ARG A 56 17.08 -9.59 -8.35
C ARG A 56 18.12 -8.87 -9.20
N GLN A 57 18.84 -7.91 -8.59
CA GLN A 57 19.95 -7.16 -9.20
C GLN A 57 19.53 -6.28 -10.38
N ALA A 58 18.26 -5.98 -10.52
CA ALA A 58 17.75 -5.09 -11.55
C ALA A 58 16.78 -4.09 -10.94
N MET A 59 16.58 -2.97 -11.62
CA MET A 59 15.56 -1.99 -11.26
C MET A 59 14.34 -2.22 -12.13
N TRP A 60 13.17 -2.32 -11.50
CA TRP A 60 11.89 -2.62 -12.16
C TRP A 60 10.96 -1.44 -12.05
N PRO A 61 10.35 -1.01 -13.17
CA PRO A 61 9.42 0.11 -13.13
C PRO A 61 8.04 -0.32 -12.64
N ALA A 62 7.42 0.56 -11.87
CA ALA A 62 6.02 0.45 -11.49
C ALA A 62 5.43 1.85 -11.40
N ALA A 63 4.13 1.96 -11.49
CA ALA A 63 3.43 3.22 -11.28
C ALA A 63 2.30 3.01 -10.28
N LEU A 64 2.15 3.96 -9.38
CA LEU A 64 1.11 3.95 -8.37
C LEU A 64 0.21 5.16 -8.62
N GLU A 65 -1.09 4.91 -8.78
CA GLU A 65 -2.08 5.96 -8.97
C GLU A 65 -3.14 5.90 -7.89
N LEU A 66 -3.43 7.05 -7.31
CA LEU A 66 -4.57 7.19 -6.42
C LEU A 66 -5.84 7.18 -7.28
N LYS A 67 -6.73 6.21 -7.06
CA LYS A 67 -7.97 6.08 -7.84
C LYS A 67 -9.15 6.77 -7.17
N ALA A 68 -9.25 6.66 -5.84
CA ALA A 68 -10.33 7.29 -5.10
C ALA A 68 -9.95 7.46 -3.63
N THR A 69 -10.47 8.52 -3.03
CA THR A 69 -10.45 8.68 -1.57
C THR A 69 -11.87 8.98 -1.12
N ASN A 70 -12.27 8.36 -0.04
CA ASN A 70 -13.57 8.60 0.60
C ASN A 70 -13.32 8.82 2.11
N PRO A 71 -12.93 10.05 2.50
CA PRO A 71 -12.55 10.34 3.87
C PRO A 71 -13.71 10.14 4.85
N PRO A 72 -13.47 9.56 6.02
CA PRO A 72 -12.24 8.91 6.48
C PRO A 72 -12.27 7.39 6.29
N ASP A 73 -13.03 6.88 5.33
CA ASP A 73 -13.42 5.48 5.24
C ASP A 73 -12.48 4.65 4.37
N THR A 74 -12.19 5.10 3.14
CA THR A 74 -11.47 4.25 2.18
C THR A 74 -10.48 5.03 1.31
N ILE A 75 -9.45 4.32 0.85
CA ILE A 75 -8.51 4.78 -0.17
C ILE A 75 -8.34 3.63 -1.17
N ASP A 76 -8.46 3.94 -2.47
CA ASP A 76 -8.24 2.98 -3.53
C ASP A 76 -7.03 3.40 -4.37
N VAL A 77 -6.12 2.47 -4.58
CA VAL A 77 -4.85 2.71 -5.29
C VAL A 77 -4.66 1.64 -6.34
N ALA A 78 -4.23 2.03 -7.53
CA ALA A 78 -3.80 1.10 -8.57
C ALA A 78 -2.27 1.11 -8.66
N ILE A 79 -1.68 -0.07 -8.74
CA ILE A 79 -0.25 -0.25 -8.93
C ILE A 79 -0.07 -0.97 -10.26
N GLU A 80 0.52 -0.28 -11.24
CA GLU A 80 0.75 -0.81 -12.57
C GLU A 80 2.21 -1.21 -12.75
N ALA A 81 2.44 -2.46 -13.07
CA ALA A 81 3.71 -2.95 -13.55
C ALA A 81 3.52 -3.45 -14.99
N ALA A 82 4.60 -3.71 -15.72
CA ALA A 82 4.49 -4.13 -17.11
C ALA A 82 3.64 -5.40 -17.29
N ALA A 83 3.77 -6.35 -16.39
CA ALA A 83 3.15 -7.67 -16.51
C ALA A 83 1.89 -7.84 -15.64
N VAL A 84 1.70 -7.03 -14.62
CA VAL A 84 0.66 -7.24 -13.61
C VAL A 84 0.04 -5.91 -13.19
N LEU A 85 -1.26 -5.91 -12.99
CA LEU A 85 -2.00 -4.81 -12.36
C LEU A 85 -2.43 -5.24 -10.96
N ALA A 86 -2.15 -4.43 -9.96
CA ALA A 86 -2.63 -4.63 -8.60
C ALA A 86 -3.56 -3.50 -8.19
N LEU A 87 -4.72 -3.85 -7.65
CA LEU A 87 -5.66 -2.88 -7.09
C LEU A 87 -5.67 -3.07 -5.58
N ALA A 88 -5.31 -2.02 -4.86
CA ALA A 88 -5.30 -2.01 -3.40
C ALA A 88 -6.46 -1.19 -2.89
N GLU A 89 -7.31 -1.82 -2.09
CA GLU A 89 -8.45 -1.19 -1.42
C GLU A 89 -8.16 -1.18 0.07
N VAL A 90 -8.08 0.01 0.65
CA VAL A 90 -7.76 0.19 2.08
C VAL A 90 -8.99 0.76 2.79
N ALA A 91 -9.48 0.05 3.78
CA ALA A 91 -10.60 0.49 4.60
C ALA A 91 -10.11 0.84 6.01
N PHE A 92 -10.61 1.95 6.54
CA PHE A 92 -10.30 2.44 7.88
C PHE A 92 -11.58 2.34 8.71
N LEU A 93 -11.57 1.46 9.70
CA LEU A 93 -12.74 1.14 10.51
C LEU A 93 -12.51 1.60 11.93
N GLU A 94 -13.60 1.87 12.64
CA GLU A 94 -13.52 2.11 14.07
C GLU A 94 -13.20 0.79 14.77
N GLY A 95 -12.28 0.84 15.71
CA GLY A 95 -11.90 -0.30 16.52
C GLY A 95 -12.43 -0.17 17.94
N GLU A 96 -11.87 -0.97 18.83
CA GLU A 96 -12.24 -0.93 20.23
C GLU A 96 -11.70 0.32 20.92
N GLY A 97 -12.49 0.92 21.81
CA GLY A 97 -12.12 2.13 22.53
C GLY A 97 -11.86 3.29 21.57
N ALA A 98 -10.72 3.98 21.76
CA ALA A 98 -10.31 5.10 20.91
C ALA A 98 -9.45 4.64 19.73
N GLY A 99 -9.34 3.33 19.50
CA GLY A 99 -8.54 2.77 18.43
C GLY A 99 -9.28 2.63 17.12
N SER A 100 -8.58 2.09 16.13
CA SER A 100 -9.12 1.83 14.81
C SER A 100 -8.61 0.50 14.26
N ARG A 101 -9.06 0.15 13.07
CA ARG A 101 -8.62 -1.04 12.37
C ARG A 101 -8.46 -0.70 10.90
N VAL A 102 -7.36 -1.13 10.33
CA VAL A 102 -7.09 -0.98 8.89
C VAL A 102 -7.23 -2.34 8.23
N GLU A 103 -8.01 -2.39 7.16
CA GLU A 103 -8.17 -3.59 6.35
C GLU A 103 -7.69 -3.30 4.93
N LEU A 104 -6.85 -4.19 4.42
CA LEU A 104 -6.26 -4.08 3.09
C LEU A 104 -6.68 -5.27 2.24
N LYS A 105 -7.10 -4.98 1.01
CA LYS A 105 -7.39 -6.01 0.01
C LYS A 105 -6.61 -5.65 -1.25
N VAL A 106 -5.77 -6.58 -1.70
CA VAL A 106 -4.99 -6.43 -2.94
C VAL A 106 -5.45 -7.46 -3.93
N THR A 107 -5.94 -7.00 -5.08
CA THR A 107 -6.36 -7.86 -6.19
C THR A 107 -5.36 -7.71 -7.31
N MET A 108 -4.71 -8.82 -7.69
CA MET A 108 -3.70 -8.85 -8.74
C MET A 108 -4.23 -9.53 -9.98
N SER A 109 -4.03 -8.92 -11.14
CA SER A 109 -4.48 -9.45 -12.43
C SER A 109 -3.31 -9.45 -13.41
N PRO A 110 -3.16 -10.49 -14.25
CA PRO A 110 -2.11 -10.50 -15.27
C PRO A 110 -2.47 -9.56 -16.41
N ARG A 111 -1.47 -8.86 -16.95
CA ARG A 111 -1.62 -8.01 -18.14
C ARG A 111 -1.04 -8.68 -19.37
N THR A 112 -0.16 -9.65 -19.17
CA THR A 112 0.55 -10.37 -20.22
C THR A 112 0.63 -11.85 -19.87
N MET A 113 1.11 -12.67 -20.82
CA MET A 113 1.40 -14.09 -20.55
C MET A 113 2.48 -14.23 -19.48
N GLN A 114 3.49 -13.38 -19.51
CA GLN A 114 4.53 -13.35 -18.47
C GLN A 114 3.94 -13.04 -17.09
N GLY A 115 2.96 -12.16 -17.04
CA GLY A 115 2.22 -11.85 -15.81
C GLY A 115 1.47 -13.06 -15.27
N ARG A 116 0.88 -13.88 -16.14
CA ARG A 116 0.22 -15.13 -15.73
C ARG A 116 1.21 -16.11 -15.12
N LEU A 117 2.38 -16.25 -15.74
CA LEU A 117 3.44 -17.10 -15.21
C LEU A 117 3.96 -16.58 -13.87
N PHE A 118 4.13 -15.28 -13.76
CA PHE A 118 4.54 -14.64 -12.53
C PHE A 118 3.53 -14.90 -11.39
N LEU A 119 2.23 -14.71 -11.65
CA LEU A 119 1.20 -14.95 -10.64
C LEU A 119 1.12 -16.42 -10.26
N GLY A 120 1.34 -17.33 -11.22
CA GLY A 120 1.44 -18.76 -10.93
C GLY A 120 2.59 -19.08 -9.99
N SER A 121 3.77 -18.48 -10.22
CA SER A 121 4.91 -18.61 -9.32
C SER A 121 4.63 -18.03 -7.94
N LEU A 122 3.94 -16.90 -7.91
CA LEU A 122 3.56 -16.24 -6.66
C LEU A 122 2.61 -17.10 -5.84
N HIS A 123 1.72 -17.83 -6.52
CA HIS A 123 0.79 -18.75 -5.87
C HIS A 123 1.54 -19.83 -5.06
N VAL A 124 2.65 -20.32 -5.58
CA VAL A 124 3.47 -21.32 -4.89
C VAL A 124 4.05 -20.79 -3.58
N VAL A 125 4.39 -19.51 -3.53
CA VAL A 125 4.94 -18.85 -2.34
C VAL A 125 3.92 -17.97 -1.64
N ARG A 126 2.63 -18.24 -1.85
CA ARG A 126 1.53 -17.43 -1.32
C ARG A 126 1.64 -17.15 0.18
N GLY A 127 2.03 -18.15 0.96
CA GLY A 127 2.19 -17.99 2.41
C GLY A 127 3.24 -16.96 2.79
N ARG A 128 4.35 -16.93 2.08
CA ARG A 128 5.42 -15.94 2.31
C ARG A 128 4.98 -14.53 1.94
N VAL A 129 4.25 -14.40 0.85
CA VAL A 129 3.70 -13.11 0.42
C VAL A 129 2.72 -12.59 1.46
N GLN A 130 1.84 -13.46 1.96
CA GLN A 130 0.88 -13.10 3.00
C GLN A 130 1.58 -12.65 4.29
N GLU A 131 2.59 -13.39 4.73
CA GLU A 131 3.38 -13.02 5.92
C GLU A 131 4.03 -11.66 5.75
N ARG A 132 4.62 -11.40 4.59
CA ARG A 132 5.27 -10.12 4.30
C ARG A 132 4.27 -8.97 4.30
N LEU A 133 3.10 -9.19 3.70
CA LEU A 133 2.03 -8.19 3.68
C LEU A 133 1.55 -7.87 5.09
N ASP A 134 1.35 -8.90 5.91
CA ASP A 134 0.92 -8.73 7.29
C ASP A 134 1.97 -7.98 8.12
N GLU A 135 3.24 -8.30 7.94
CA GLU A 135 4.34 -7.62 8.62
C GLU A 135 4.43 -6.14 8.22
N ASP A 136 4.32 -5.86 6.93
CA ASP A 136 4.40 -4.49 6.42
C ASP A 136 3.22 -3.65 6.91
N LEU A 137 2.02 -4.21 6.92
CA LEU A 137 0.85 -3.50 7.43
C LEU A 137 0.97 -3.25 8.94
N ALA A 138 1.43 -4.24 9.69
CA ALA A 138 1.65 -4.09 11.12
C ALA A 138 2.73 -3.02 11.42
N ALA A 139 3.77 -2.94 10.60
CA ALA A 139 4.80 -1.91 10.74
C ALA A 139 4.25 -0.51 10.49
N LEU A 140 3.41 -0.36 9.47
CA LEU A 140 2.74 0.92 9.18
C LEU A 140 1.80 1.31 10.32
N ALA A 141 1.08 0.35 10.88
CA ALA A 141 0.19 0.58 12.03
C ALA A 141 0.99 1.09 13.25
N ARG A 142 2.12 0.46 13.55
CA ARG A 142 2.98 0.89 14.66
C ARG A 142 3.53 2.30 14.43
N GLY A 143 3.86 2.63 13.19
CA GLY A 143 4.31 3.97 12.82
C GLY A 143 3.23 5.03 13.09
N ALA A 144 1.99 4.74 12.71
CA ALA A 144 0.86 5.63 12.98
C ALA A 144 0.59 5.78 14.47
N GLU A 145 0.68 4.69 15.23
CA GLU A 145 0.53 4.72 16.70
C GLU A 145 1.59 5.60 17.35
N ALA A 146 2.84 5.49 16.92
CA ALA A 146 3.94 6.29 17.44
C ALA A 146 3.72 7.79 17.17
N LEU A 147 3.27 8.12 15.97
CA LEU A 147 2.95 9.49 15.60
C LEU A 147 1.77 10.04 16.42
N TRP A 148 0.78 9.20 16.66
CA TRP A 148 -0.38 9.61 17.48
C TRP A 148 0.03 9.88 18.93
N ARG A 149 0.85 9.04 19.52
CA ARG A 149 1.35 9.24 20.88
C ARG A 149 2.17 10.54 20.98
N ALA A 150 3.02 10.82 20.00
CA ALA A 150 3.82 12.04 19.96
C ALA A 150 2.94 13.29 19.75
N HIS A 151 1.87 13.16 18.95
CA HIS A 151 0.96 14.26 18.65
C HIS A 151 0.03 14.56 19.83
N GLY A 152 -0.38 13.54 20.57
CA GLY A 152 -1.30 13.66 21.71
C GLY A 152 -0.62 14.00 23.03
N ALA A 153 0.71 14.09 23.05
CA ALA A 153 1.47 14.36 24.26
C ALA A 153 1.52 15.87 24.59
#